data_469bfb084d0897ca47f79c34fda08127
#
_entry.id   469bfb084d0897ca47f79c34fda08127
#
_cell.length_a   1.000
_cell.length_b   1.000
_cell.length_c   1.000
_cell.angle_alpha   90.00
_cell.angle_beta   90.00
_cell.angle_gamma   90.00
#
_symmetry.space_group_name_H-M   'P 1'
#
loop_
_entity.id
_entity.type
_entity.pdbx_description
1 polymer ?
#
loop_
_entity_poly.entity_id
_entity_poly.type
_entity_poly.pdbx_seq_one_letter_code
_entity_poly.pdbx_strand_id
1 'polypeptide(L)'
;DFAGRSLSKYPIISMYKPFRNDLINWFVGRSRSKKTDNASVFPRDNFPFKNVLQALKKPNVFFYVGDEDLGYENSEFADFFFQQQSTLVAIRKIVEITNCSVVPVLNLFDSKSSKYITYIDKPLSDFPSDSITCDARLINSSFEKLINIEKTEYMWSLRFFQTRPRNVDYPYKKL
;
A
#
# COMPACT_ATOMS: atom_id res chain seq x y z
N ASP A 1 -9.17 2.99 5.42
CA ASP A 1 -10.34 3.79 5.02
C ASP A 1 -10.21 5.29 5.34
N PHE A 2 -9.49 5.70 6.39
CA PHE A 2 -9.36 7.11 6.78
C PHE A 2 -8.45 7.91 5.83
N ALA A 3 -7.32 7.35 5.39
CA ALA A 3 -6.45 8.02 4.42
C ALA A 3 -7.18 8.30 3.10
N GLY A 4 -7.98 7.37 2.60
CA GLY A 4 -8.83 7.58 1.43
C GLY A 4 -9.82 8.73 1.62
N ARG A 5 -10.37 8.90 2.83
CA ARG A 5 -11.26 10.03 3.14
C ARG A 5 -10.53 11.38 3.15
N SER A 6 -9.33 11.42 3.70
CA SER A 6 -8.51 12.65 3.71
C SER A 6 -8.17 13.13 2.29
N LEU A 7 -8.12 12.20 1.33
CA LEU A 7 -7.86 12.47 -0.07
C LEU A 7 -9.13 12.56 -0.94
N SER A 8 -10.35 12.50 -0.35
CA SER A 8 -11.62 12.38 -1.05
C SER A 8 -11.95 13.54 -2.02
N LYS A 9 -11.27 14.68 -1.90
CA LYS A 9 -11.36 15.78 -2.86
C LYS A 9 -10.76 15.46 -4.23
N TYR A 10 -9.98 14.39 -4.34
CA TYR A 10 -9.40 13.91 -5.59
C TYR A 10 -10.14 12.64 -6.05
N PRO A 11 -10.23 12.38 -7.37
CA PRO A 11 -10.69 11.08 -7.85
C PRO A 11 -9.74 9.98 -7.39
N ILE A 12 -10.23 9.04 -6.59
CA ILE A 12 -9.45 7.96 -6.00
C ILE A 12 -9.83 6.63 -6.64
N ILE A 13 -8.83 5.86 -7.00
CA ILE A 13 -8.97 4.46 -7.39
C ILE A 13 -8.24 3.61 -6.36
N SER A 14 -8.86 2.53 -5.91
CA SER A 14 -8.25 1.61 -4.97
C SER A 14 -8.71 0.18 -5.21
N MET A 15 -8.00 -0.78 -4.62
CA MET A 15 -8.38 -2.19 -4.63
C MET A 15 -8.51 -2.73 -3.21
N TYR A 16 -9.29 -3.80 -3.06
CA TYR A 16 -9.41 -4.51 -1.80
C TYR A 16 -9.41 -6.01 -2.01
N LYS A 17 -8.99 -6.75 -0.99
CA LYS A 17 -9.11 -8.20 -0.98
C LYS A 17 -10.56 -8.57 -0.65
N PRO A 18 -11.25 -9.33 -1.52
CA PRO A 18 -12.62 -9.79 -1.23
C PRO A 18 -12.69 -10.64 0.04
N PHE A 19 -13.75 -10.49 0.79
CA PHE A 19 -14.02 -11.33 1.94
C PHE A 19 -14.62 -12.67 1.49
N ARG A 20 -14.31 -13.75 2.19
CA ARG A 20 -14.87 -15.09 1.91
C ARG A 20 -16.39 -15.16 2.11
N ASN A 21 -16.94 -14.35 3.01
CA ASN A 21 -18.35 -14.25 3.26
C ASN A 21 -18.97 -13.20 2.33
N ASP A 22 -19.88 -13.60 1.46
CA ASP A 22 -20.50 -12.75 0.43
C ASP A 22 -21.25 -11.56 1.02
N LEU A 23 -21.94 -11.74 2.16
CA LEU A 23 -22.69 -10.68 2.82
C LEU A 23 -21.72 -9.60 3.36
N ILE A 24 -20.63 -10.01 4.00
CA ILE A 24 -19.60 -9.10 4.48
C ILE A 24 -18.94 -8.40 3.29
N ASN A 25 -18.62 -9.15 2.24
CA ASN A 25 -18.01 -8.62 1.03
C ASN A 25 -18.90 -7.55 0.37
N TRP A 26 -20.19 -7.84 0.22
CA TRP A 26 -21.18 -6.90 -0.28
C TRP A 26 -21.28 -5.64 0.59
N PHE A 27 -21.39 -5.81 1.92
CA PHE A 27 -21.52 -4.69 2.86
C PHE A 27 -20.29 -3.78 2.83
N VAL A 28 -19.10 -4.37 2.87
CA VAL A 28 -17.83 -3.62 2.85
C VAL A 28 -17.62 -2.94 1.49
N GLY A 29 -17.84 -3.65 0.38
CA GLY A 29 -17.75 -3.08 -0.97
C GLY A 29 -18.70 -1.89 -1.14
N ARG A 30 -19.96 -2.04 -0.72
CA ARG A 30 -20.97 -0.97 -0.77
C ARG A 30 -20.61 0.22 0.13
N SER A 31 -20.11 -0.06 1.34
CA SER A 31 -19.67 0.99 2.28
C SER A 31 -18.52 1.82 1.73
N ARG A 32 -17.59 1.19 1.05
CA ARG A 32 -16.42 1.86 0.45
C ARG A 32 -16.80 2.67 -0.79
N SER A 33 -17.67 2.14 -1.64
CA SER A 33 -18.11 2.81 -2.87
C SER A 33 -19.07 3.97 -2.63
N LYS A 34 -19.94 3.90 -1.61
CA LYS A 34 -20.98 4.91 -1.37
C LYS A 34 -20.52 6.14 -0.57
N LYS A 35 -19.39 6.05 0.13
CA LYS A 35 -19.00 7.10 1.09
C LYS A 35 -18.10 8.19 0.50
N THR A 36 -17.71 8.07 -0.76
CA THR A 36 -16.87 9.05 -1.45
C THR A 36 -17.35 9.16 -2.89
N ASP A 37 -17.97 10.26 -3.24
CA ASP A 37 -18.54 10.49 -4.59
C ASP A 37 -17.49 10.38 -5.71
N ASN A 38 -16.21 10.48 -5.37
CA ASN A 38 -15.08 10.43 -6.31
C ASN A 38 -14.20 9.18 -6.15
N ALA A 39 -14.61 8.13 -5.40
CA ALA A 39 -13.80 6.94 -5.21
C ALA A 39 -14.37 5.71 -5.94
N SER A 40 -13.51 5.08 -6.73
CA SER A 40 -13.77 3.78 -7.38
C SER A 40 -12.95 2.70 -6.68
N VAL A 41 -13.62 1.75 -6.03
CA VAL A 41 -12.96 0.67 -5.28
C VAL A 41 -13.32 -0.68 -5.89
N PHE A 42 -12.32 -1.44 -6.30
CA PHE A 42 -12.49 -2.69 -7.03
C PHE A 42 -11.98 -3.90 -6.24
N PRO A 43 -12.60 -5.08 -6.38
CA PRO A 43 -12.02 -6.34 -5.91
C PRO A 43 -10.69 -6.61 -6.60
N ARG A 44 -9.68 -7.08 -5.87
CA ARG A 44 -8.34 -7.35 -6.42
C ARG A 44 -8.38 -8.40 -7.56
N ASP A 45 -9.22 -9.42 -7.42
CA ASP A 45 -9.33 -10.53 -8.37
C ASP A 45 -9.87 -10.09 -9.74
N ASN A 46 -10.64 -9.00 -9.78
CA ASN A 46 -11.23 -8.41 -11.00
C ASN A 46 -10.78 -6.96 -11.20
N PHE A 47 -9.53 -6.66 -10.82
CA PHE A 47 -9.05 -5.29 -10.86
C PHE A 47 -8.82 -4.80 -12.31
N PRO A 48 -9.45 -3.70 -12.73
CA PRO A 48 -9.39 -3.21 -14.10
C PRO A 48 -8.08 -2.45 -14.36
N PHE A 49 -6.94 -3.16 -14.35
CA PHE A 49 -5.60 -2.57 -14.36
C PHE A 49 -5.37 -1.63 -15.55
N LYS A 50 -5.84 -1.99 -16.75
CA LYS A 50 -5.73 -1.13 -17.95
C LYS A 50 -6.44 0.22 -17.73
N ASN A 51 -7.62 0.21 -17.11
CA ASN A 51 -8.37 1.43 -16.86
C ASN A 51 -7.68 2.32 -15.83
N VAL A 52 -7.02 1.72 -14.84
CA VAL A 52 -6.22 2.44 -13.84
C VAL A 52 -5.02 3.12 -14.49
N LEU A 53 -4.29 2.41 -15.34
CA LEU A 53 -3.16 3.01 -16.08
C LEU A 53 -3.61 4.19 -16.96
N GLN A 54 -4.77 4.08 -17.60
CA GLN A 54 -5.33 5.20 -18.36
C GLN A 54 -5.77 6.37 -17.46
N ALA A 55 -6.37 6.06 -16.33
CA ALA A 55 -6.82 7.08 -15.37
C ALA A 55 -5.63 7.85 -14.78
N LEU A 56 -4.51 7.18 -14.48
CA LEU A 56 -3.31 7.81 -13.93
C LEU A 56 -2.57 8.75 -14.90
N LYS A 57 -2.93 8.75 -16.18
CA LYS A 57 -2.49 9.78 -17.15
C LYS A 57 -3.24 11.11 -17.00
N LYS A 58 -4.21 11.18 -16.11
CA LYS A 58 -4.99 12.37 -15.73
C LYS A 58 -4.79 12.61 -14.23
N PRO A 59 -5.20 13.75 -13.67
CA PRO A 59 -5.13 14.04 -12.23
C PRO A 59 -6.01 13.09 -11.40
N ASN A 60 -5.54 11.87 -11.18
CA ASN A 60 -6.19 10.84 -10.35
C ASN A 60 -5.21 10.31 -9.31
N VAL A 61 -5.72 9.75 -8.24
CA VAL A 61 -4.96 9.09 -7.18
C VAL A 61 -5.24 7.59 -7.22
N PHE A 62 -4.21 6.78 -7.37
CA PHE A 62 -4.30 5.33 -7.13
C PHE A 62 -3.80 5.05 -5.71
N PHE A 63 -4.72 4.72 -4.82
CA PHE A 63 -4.38 4.36 -3.44
C PHE A 63 -3.99 2.88 -3.40
N TYR A 64 -2.70 2.64 -3.20
CA TYR A 64 -2.06 1.33 -3.23
C TYR A 64 -1.51 0.98 -1.84
N VAL A 65 -1.83 -0.22 -1.36
CA VAL A 65 -1.26 -0.78 -0.13
C VAL A 65 0.02 -1.52 -0.53
N GLY A 66 1.16 -0.95 -0.21
CA GLY A 66 2.46 -1.41 -0.70
C GLY A 66 3.33 -2.12 0.34
N ASP A 67 2.84 -2.24 1.57
CA ASP A 67 3.54 -2.83 2.72
C ASP A 67 3.11 -4.29 3.02
N GLU A 68 2.20 -4.86 2.22
CA GLU A 68 1.80 -6.26 2.37
C GLU A 68 2.86 -7.23 1.83
N ASP A 69 3.09 -8.34 2.55
CA ASP A 69 3.83 -9.50 2.03
C ASP A 69 2.86 -10.41 1.25
N LEU A 70 2.96 -10.40 -0.06
CA LEU A 70 2.11 -11.18 -0.97
C LEU A 70 2.82 -12.37 -1.62
N GLY A 71 3.98 -12.75 -1.12
CA GLY A 71 4.75 -13.88 -1.65
C GLY A 71 5.92 -13.44 -2.53
N TYR A 72 6.41 -14.37 -3.35
CA TYR A 72 7.59 -14.14 -4.21
C TYR A 72 7.26 -13.41 -5.52
N GLU A 73 6.02 -13.49 -5.96
CA GLU A 73 5.63 -12.94 -7.25
C GLU A 73 5.57 -11.41 -7.23
N ASN A 74 6.19 -10.77 -8.22
CA ASN A 74 6.27 -9.31 -8.35
C ASN A 74 6.85 -8.60 -7.12
N SER A 75 7.74 -9.28 -6.40
CA SER A 75 8.40 -8.81 -5.20
C SER A 75 9.91 -8.90 -5.33
N GLU A 76 10.60 -8.08 -4.55
CA GLU A 76 12.05 -8.08 -4.37
C GLU A 76 12.37 -8.08 -2.89
N PHE A 77 13.40 -8.80 -2.48
CA PHE A 77 13.84 -8.78 -1.08
C PHE A 77 14.67 -7.53 -0.79
N ALA A 78 14.19 -6.75 0.14
CA ALA A 78 14.88 -5.56 0.62
C ALA A 78 14.71 -5.40 2.13
N ASP A 79 15.66 -4.74 2.77
CA ASP A 79 15.60 -4.50 4.20
C ASP A 79 14.38 -3.65 4.56
N PHE A 80 13.66 -4.10 5.59
CA PHE A 80 12.59 -3.38 6.25
C PHE A 80 12.84 -3.48 7.76
N PHE A 81 13.21 -2.35 8.37
CA PHE A 81 13.82 -2.30 9.69
C PHE A 81 15.07 -3.22 9.76
N PHE A 82 15.02 -4.31 10.52
CA PHE A 82 16.14 -5.22 10.76
C PHE A 82 16.05 -6.55 10.02
N GLN A 83 15.07 -6.69 9.10
CA GLN A 83 14.79 -7.95 8.43
C GLN A 83 14.54 -7.71 6.94
N GLN A 84 14.88 -8.68 6.11
CA GLN A 84 14.48 -8.66 4.71
C GLN A 84 13.00 -8.96 4.57
N GLN A 85 12.28 -8.10 3.89
CA GLN A 85 10.87 -8.24 3.52
C GLN A 85 10.75 -8.51 2.03
N SER A 86 9.77 -9.33 1.66
CA SER A 86 9.30 -9.47 0.28
C SER A 86 8.50 -8.24 -0.11
N THR A 87 9.16 -7.25 -0.69
CA THR A 87 8.60 -5.93 -1.00
C THR A 87 7.98 -5.93 -2.39
N LEU A 88 6.73 -5.48 -2.49
CA LEU A 88 6.02 -5.39 -3.76
C LEU A 88 6.61 -4.30 -4.66
N VAL A 89 7.07 -4.69 -5.84
CA VAL A 89 7.67 -3.77 -6.83
C VAL A 89 6.77 -3.52 -8.04
N ALA A 90 5.52 -3.98 -8.00
CA ALA A 90 4.55 -3.76 -9.08
C ALA A 90 4.31 -2.27 -9.37
N ILE A 91 4.45 -1.41 -8.35
CA ILE A 91 4.33 0.03 -8.47
C ILE A 91 5.35 0.63 -9.45
N ARG A 92 6.55 0.03 -9.56
CA ARG A 92 7.57 0.41 -10.53
C ARG A 92 7.01 0.43 -11.96
N LYS A 93 6.37 -0.68 -12.39
CA LYS A 93 5.76 -0.80 -13.72
C LYS A 93 4.65 0.23 -13.95
N ILE A 94 3.90 0.56 -12.90
CA ILE A 94 2.86 1.59 -12.99
C ILE A 94 3.49 2.94 -13.31
N VAL A 95 4.55 3.30 -12.59
CA VAL A 95 5.26 4.57 -12.81
C VAL A 95 5.92 4.62 -14.18
N GLU A 96 6.60 3.55 -14.61
CA GLU A 96 7.21 3.45 -15.96
C GLU A 96 6.20 3.69 -17.08
N ILE A 97 4.95 3.22 -16.93
CA ILE A 97 3.90 3.36 -17.95
C ILE A 97 3.19 4.72 -17.88
N THR A 98 2.99 5.26 -16.67
CA THR A 98 2.10 6.41 -16.47
C THR A 98 2.84 7.70 -16.15
N ASN A 99 4.11 7.62 -15.80
CA ASN A 99 4.94 8.73 -15.30
C ASN A 99 4.31 9.44 -14.08
N CYS A 100 3.55 8.70 -13.26
CA CYS A 100 2.96 9.25 -12.04
C CYS A 100 3.99 9.31 -10.90
N SER A 101 3.77 10.23 -9.95
CA SER A 101 4.58 10.30 -8.73
C SER A 101 4.08 9.30 -7.69
N VAL A 102 4.99 8.70 -6.93
CA VAL A 102 4.70 7.84 -5.78
C VAL A 102 4.85 8.66 -4.51
N VAL A 103 3.78 8.74 -3.73
CA VAL A 103 3.72 9.53 -2.50
C VAL A 103 3.42 8.59 -1.33
N PRO A 104 4.37 8.41 -0.38
CA PRO A 104 4.12 7.62 0.81
C PRO A 104 3.08 8.29 1.72
N VAL A 105 2.14 7.49 2.23
CA VAL A 105 1.06 7.96 3.10
C VAL A 105 0.88 6.99 4.26
N LEU A 106 0.75 7.50 5.47
CA LEU A 106 0.43 6.73 6.66
C LEU A 106 -0.70 7.40 7.44
N ASN A 107 -1.61 6.60 7.95
CA ASN A 107 -2.72 7.07 8.75
C ASN A 107 -2.59 6.52 10.17
N LEU A 108 -2.48 7.40 11.15
CA LEU A 108 -2.30 7.07 12.56
C LEU A 108 -3.45 7.62 13.39
N PHE A 109 -3.76 6.94 14.49
CA PHE A 109 -4.69 7.46 15.50
C PHE A 109 -3.91 8.23 16.56
N ASP A 110 -4.22 9.50 16.73
CA ASP A 110 -3.68 10.30 17.83
C ASP A 110 -4.61 10.21 19.03
N SER A 111 -4.20 9.47 20.05
CA SER A 111 -4.96 9.27 21.28
C SER A 111 -5.18 10.56 22.08
N LYS A 112 -4.29 11.54 21.96
CA LYS A 112 -4.38 12.82 22.69
C LYS A 112 -5.50 13.69 22.16
N SER A 113 -5.61 13.78 20.82
CA SER A 113 -6.68 14.54 20.16
C SER A 113 -7.91 13.70 19.83
N SER A 114 -7.86 12.37 20.04
CA SER A 114 -8.89 11.39 19.62
C SER A 114 -9.24 11.50 18.14
N LYS A 115 -8.25 11.75 17.29
CA LYS A 115 -8.42 11.93 15.84
C LYS A 115 -7.47 11.05 15.04
N TYR A 116 -7.89 10.73 13.81
CA TYR A 116 -6.99 10.16 12.83
C TYR A 116 -6.23 11.28 12.11
N ILE A 117 -4.91 11.13 12.04
CA ILE A 117 -4.01 12.05 11.35
C ILE A 117 -3.43 11.30 10.14
N THR A 118 -3.57 11.88 8.97
CA THR A 118 -2.98 11.35 7.74
C THR A 118 -1.67 12.10 7.45
N TYR A 119 -0.56 11.39 7.53
CA TYR A 119 0.76 11.89 7.15
C TYR A 119 0.99 11.62 5.67
N ILE A 120 1.29 12.65 4.93
CA ILE A 120 1.63 12.60 3.51
C ILE A 120 3.06 13.09 3.38
N ASP A 121 3.95 12.21 2.94
CA ASP A 121 5.36 12.56 2.74
C ASP A 121 5.58 13.18 1.35
N LYS A 122 6.81 13.56 1.08
CA LYS A 122 7.22 14.04 -0.25
C LYS A 122 7.17 12.88 -1.25
N PRO A 123 6.93 13.15 -2.54
CA PRO A 123 7.09 12.14 -3.57
C PRO A 123 8.48 11.50 -3.50
N LEU A 124 8.56 10.19 -3.81
CA LEU A 124 9.84 9.51 -3.93
C LEU A 124 10.64 10.15 -5.07
N SER A 125 11.86 10.57 -4.77
CA SER A 125 12.82 11.03 -5.78
C SER A 125 13.53 9.84 -6.41
N ASP A 126 13.92 9.97 -7.68
CA ASP A 126 14.68 8.96 -8.42
C ASP A 126 14.01 7.57 -8.45
N PHE A 127 12.68 7.57 -8.50
CA PHE A 127 11.85 6.37 -8.58
C PHE A 127 11.03 6.37 -9.89
N PRO A 128 11.09 5.28 -10.70
CA PRO A 128 11.93 4.10 -10.52
C PRO A 128 13.39 4.38 -10.89
N SER A 129 14.31 3.72 -10.20
CA SER A 129 15.75 3.73 -10.51
C SER A 129 16.11 2.62 -11.51
N ASP A 130 17.40 2.49 -11.84
CA ASP A 130 17.89 1.39 -12.69
C ASP A 130 17.94 0.05 -11.96
N SER A 131 17.77 0.03 -10.62
CA SER A 131 17.85 -1.16 -9.78
C SER A 131 16.55 -1.44 -9.06
N ILE A 132 15.97 -2.62 -9.33
CA ILE A 132 14.75 -3.09 -8.65
C ILE A 132 14.94 -3.24 -7.13
N THR A 133 16.12 -3.67 -6.71
CA THR A 133 16.47 -3.83 -5.29
C THR A 133 16.61 -2.47 -4.61
N CYS A 134 17.19 -1.47 -5.28
CA CYS A 134 17.22 -0.10 -4.77
C CYS A 134 15.81 0.47 -4.64
N ASP A 135 14.94 0.23 -5.60
CA ASP A 135 13.55 0.67 -5.56
C ASP A 135 12.77 0.03 -4.40
N ALA A 136 12.95 -1.28 -4.20
CA ALA A 136 12.34 -1.98 -3.06
C ALA A 136 12.83 -1.41 -1.72
N ARG A 137 14.13 -1.15 -1.59
CA ARG A 137 14.68 -0.52 -0.39
C ARG A 137 14.18 0.92 -0.20
N LEU A 138 14.03 1.69 -1.26
CA LEU A 138 13.49 3.05 -1.21
C LEU A 138 12.03 3.04 -0.72
N ILE A 139 11.22 2.12 -1.22
CA ILE A 139 9.83 1.92 -0.76
C ILE A 139 9.83 1.61 0.74
N ASN A 140 10.60 0.61 1.17
CA ASN A 140 10.66 0.20 2.57
C ASN A 140 11.15 1.34 3.47
N SER A 141 12.21 2.06 3.09
CA SER A 141 12.73 3.18 3.88
C SER A 141 11.71 4.32 4.01
N SER A 142 10.90 4.54 3.00
CA SER A 142 9.83 5.54 3.07
C SER A 142 8.74 5.16 4.09
N PHE A 143 8.38 3.88 4.17
CA PHE A 143 7.48 3.38 5.20
C PHE A 143 8.11 3.41 6.59
N GLU A 144 9.37 2.98 6.73
CA GLU A 144 10.11 3.05 8.00
C GLU A 144 10.12 4.48 8.57
N LYS A 145 10.35 5.48 7.72
CA LYS A 145 10.32 6.89 8.09
C LYS A 145 8.97 7.30 8.67
N LEU A 146 7.88 6.94 8.00
CA LEU A 146 6.53 7.26 8.45
C LEU A 146 6.14 6.49 9.72
N ILE A 147 6.45 5.20 9.79
CA ILE A 147 6.16 4.35 10.95
C ILE A 147 6.91 4.83 12.19
N ASN A 148 8.12 5.37 12.03
CA ASN A 148 8.91 5.92 13.13
C ASN A 148 8.27 7.15 13.80
N ILE A 149 7.24 7.78 13.19
CA ILE A 149 6.48 8.87 13.82
C ILE A 149 5.73 8.35 15.06
N GLU A 150 5.05 7.20 14.94
CA GLU A 150 4.36 6.53 16.06
C GLU A 150 4.31 5.04 15.82
N LYS A 151 5.32 4.33 16.30
CA LYS A 151 5.52 2.89 16.06
C LYS A 151 4.44 2.00 16.64
N THR A 152 3.80 2.44 17.72
CA THR A 152 2.80 1.63 18.45
C THR A 152 1.47 1.56 17.70
N GLU A 153 1.19 2.52 16.83
CA GLU A 153 -0.03 2.58 16.04
C GLU A 153 0.05 1.80 14.71
N TYR A 154 1.24 1.31 14.34
CA TYR A 154 1.36 0.51 13.13
C TYR A 154 0.86 -0.93 13.37
N MET A 155 0.29 -1.53 12.33
CA MET A 155 -0.40 -2.82 12.43
C MET A 155 0.58 -4.01 12.48
N TRP A 156 1.43 -4.10 13.51
CA TRP A 156 2.41 -5.18 13.70
C TRP A 156 1.79 -6.58 13.84
N SER A 157 0.47 -6.69 13.97
CA SER A 157 -0.25 -7.97 13.94
C SER A 157 -0.25 -8.63 12.55
N LEU A 158 0.06 -7.91 11.49
CA LEU A 158 0.25 -8.46 10.16
C LEU A 158 1.60 -9.19 10.06
N ARG A 159 1.65 -10.22 9.22
CA ARG A 159 2.86 -11.02 9.01
C ARG A 159 3.70 -10.44 7.88
N PHE A 160 4.42 -9.37 8.13
CA PHE A 160 5.26 -8.65 7.15
C PHE A 160 6.46 -9.45 6.65
N PHE A 161 6.84 -10.52 7.34
CA PHE A 161 7.99 -11.36 7.02
C PHE A 161 7.55 -12.82 6.79
N GLN A 162 6.39 -13.03 6.21
CA GLN A 162 5.85 -14.36 5.92
C GLN A 162 6.64 -15.05 4.82
N THR A 163 7.03 -14.31 3.79
CA THR A 163 7.88 -14.77 2.70
C THR A 163 9.35 -14.49 3.04
N ARG A 164 10.19 -15.53 3.01
CA ARG A 164 11.59 -15.43 3.44
C ARG A 164 12.55 -15.75 2.32
N PRO A 165 13.71 -15.08 2.27
CA PRO A 165 14.81 -15.52 1.43
C PRO A 165 15.17 -17.00 1.72
N ARG A 166 15.78 -17.69 0.76
CA ARG A 166 16.28 -19.05 0.97
C ARG A 166 17.27 -19.07 2.16
N ASN A 167 17.17 -20.07 3.01
CA ASN A 167 18.03 -20.28 4.19
C ASN A 167 17.90 -19.22 5.30
N VAL A 168 16.80 -18.49 5.34
CA VAL A 168 16.48 -17.59 6.45
C VAL A 168 15.29 -18.13 7.23
N ASP A 169 15.43 -18.20 8.55
CA ASP A 169 14.41 -18.75 9.44
C ASP A 169 13.08 -18.00 9.38
N TYR A 170 12.00 -18.76 9.57
CA TYR A 170 10.65 -18.21 9.63
C TYR A 170 10.42 -17.58 11.02
N PRO A 171 10.15 -16.25 11.08
CA PRO A 171 10.16 -15.53 12.36
C PRO A 171 8.89 -15.73 13.20
N TYR A 172 7.82 -16.30 12.62
CA TYR A 172 6.56 -16.46 13.32
C TYR A 172 6.40 -17.90 13.82
N LYS A 173 5.77 -18.08 15.00
CA LYS A 173 5.42 -19.42 15.48
C LYS A 173 4.45 -20.07 14.49
N LYS A 174 4.68 -21.35 14.17
CA LYS A 174 3.67 -22.17 13.46
C LYS A 174 2.49 -22.34 14.42
N LEU A 175 1.34 -21.85 14.00
CA LEU A 175 0.07 -22.08 14.68
C LEU A 175 -0.44 -23.49 14.34
#